data_51bd33f4dbc78be128228f79b0765b57
#
_entry.id   51bd33f4dbc78be128228f79b0765b57
#
_cell.length_a   1.000
_cell.length_b   1.000
_cell.length_c   1.000
_cell.angle_alpha   90.00
_cell.angle_beta   90.00
_cell.angle_gamma   90.00
#
_symmetry.space_group_name_H-M   'P 1'
#
loop_
_entity.id
_entity.type
_entity.pdbx_description
1 polymer ?
#
loop_
_entity_poly.entity_id
_entity_poly.type
_entity_poly.pdbx_seq_one_letter_code
_entity_poly.pdbx_strand_id
1 'polypeptide(L)'
;MSLALLITLFGLRISLATPLTSLQENIIYEPTASLPVANATKSFWINTPGANILANEGSSGPLTEDADVCIIGSGMTGVSAAYHLAKALEGSETSSLHVKAVVLEAREFCSGATGRNGGHLTPYSFFNYREYERKYGTTEALKSLQLENRTAMAMVSITQEYNLADVVDLVAGGHLTLISSEEEYKSLKAEYLAARRAGLNVGDVEWLSEEHVNSTYGASYSAVKFPAFNFWPLKFVTQLYLLAKSSSPHFSLALHTHTPVTSVTPLSSSRTWRVNTARGPVKCSYVLHATNGYASHLLPQFHGKPGIIPTRGQIVAIRADTAINDSWRASWGGLDHYWFPRPVNGSDSDIKLETENQDHPLILLGGGRQIGGPSFEQFETDDSVLNIALGEELRAFLPETFPRMFKSGKDSEMEWTGIMGFTMMTDPFVGPVVEDLQSGVNTGLYDGQYIAAGYSGHGMPRAFSCAEAVASMILAAILDKPWSKPEWLPTRYLTTSRSERN
;
A
#
# COMPACT_ATOMS: atom_id res chain seq x y z
N MET A 1 15.41 10.98 10.45
CA MET A 1 14.50 11.29 11.60
C MET A 1 13.12 10.75 11.25
N SER A 2 12.58 9.84 12.05
CA SER A 2 11.24 9.30 11.85
C SER A 2 10.21 10.44 11.91
N LEU A 3 9.12 10.37 11.14
CA LEU A 3 8.02 11.35 11.10
C LEU A 3 7.49 11.74 12.51
N ALA A 4 7.68 10.88 13.49
CA ALA A 4 7.33 11.11 14.90
C ALA A 4 8.21 12.16 15.59
N LEU A 5 9.43 12.39 15.13
CA LEU A 5 10.35 13.35 15.74
C LEU A 5 10.16 14.79 15.21
N LEU A 6 9.57 14.96 14.04
CA LEU A 6 9.32 16.31 13.48
C LEU A 6 8.16 17.06 14.15
N ILE A 7 7.29 16.38 14.89
CA ILE A 7 6.18 17.03 15.63
C ILE A 7 6.66 17.63 16.96
N THR A 8 7.82 17.25 17.48
CA THR A 8 8.30 17.66 18.81
C THR A 8 9.34 18.79 18.80
N LEU A 9 9.81 19.27 17.66
CA LEU A 9 10.91 20.25 17.57
C LEU A 9 10.51 21.69 17.22
N PHE A 10 9.21 22.02 17.11
CA PHE A 10 8.75 23.40 16.99
C PHE A 10 8.16 23.94 18.30
N GLY A 11 8.97 23.89 19.37
CA GLY A 11 8.76 24.63 20.59
C GLY A 11 9.49 25.97 20.55
N LEU A 12 9.03 26.93 19.75
CA LEU A 12 9.55 28.31 19.77
C LEU A 12 9.03 29.01 21.02
N ARG A 13 9.94 29.39 21.94
CA ARG A 13 9.65 30.32 23.02
C ARG A 13 9.36 31.71 22.41
N ILE A 14 8.09 32.12 22.38
CA ILE A 14 7.73 33.51 22.14
C ILE A 14 7.42 34.15 23.48
N SER A 15 8.20 35.20 23.80
CA SER A 15 8.01 36.10 24.91
C SER A 15 6.73 36.92 24.80
N LEU A 16 6.07 37.13 25.92
CA LEU A 16 4.81 37.84 26.11
C LEU A 16 4.84 39.30 25.63
N ALA A 17 3.84 39.68 24.88
CA ALA A 17 2.97 40.83 25.02
C ALA A 17 2.44 41.40 23.69
N THR A 18 1.27 40.96 23.26
CA THR A 18 0.33 41.80 22.52
C THR A 18 -1.10 41.19 22.61
N PRO A 19 -2.18 41.99 22.58
CA PRO A 19 -3.50 41.56 23.00
C PRO A 19 -4.16 40.63 21.97
N LEU A 20 -4.93 39.68 22.48
CA LEU A 20 -5.80 38.79 21.74
C LEU A 20 -6.81 39.59 20.88
N THR A 21 -6.48 39.78 19.62
CA THR A 21 -7.48 40.01 18.59
C THR A 21 -7.75 38.68 17.91
N SER A 22 -9.02 38.30 17.88
CA SER A 22 -9.62 37.13 17.26
C SER A 22 -8.80 36.53 16.11
N LEU A 23 -8.05 35.46 16.37
CA LEU A 23 -7.67 34.51 15.33
C LEU A 23 -8.97 33.82 14.89
N GLN A 24 -9.60 34.31 13.84
CA GLN A 24 -10.46 33.48 13.01
C GLN A 24 -9.54 32.34 12.53
N GLU A 25 -9.72 31.16 13.10
CA GLU A 25 -9.25 29.93 12.48
C GLU A 25 -9.87 29.93 11.08
N ASN A 26 -9.06 30.23 10.08
CA ASN A 26 -9.39 29.92 8.71
C ASN A 26 -9.54 28.39 8.70
N ILE A 27 -10.78 27.92 8.77
CA ILE A 27 -11.14 26.55 8.48
C ILE A 27 -10.73 26.37 7.02
N ILE A 28 -9.51 25.86 6.80
CA ILE A 28 -9.08 25.42 5.48
C ILE A 28 -10.02 24.25 5.18
N TYR A 29 -10.98 24.48 4.29
CA TYR A 29 -11.90 23.45 3.83
C TYR A 29 -11.07 22.46 3.01
N GLU A 30 -10.70 21.37 3.64
CA GLU A 30 -10.03 20.25 2.99
C GLU A 30 -11.08 19.54 2.11
N PRO A 31 -10.89 19.45 0.78
CA PRO A 31 -11.88 18.81 -0.09
C PRO A 31 -11.91 17.30 0.10
N THR A 32 -13.06 16.68 -0.06
CA THR A 32 -13.16 15.21 -0.19
C THR A 32 -12.34 14.74 -1.41
N ALA A 33 -11.88 13.50 -1.41
CA ALA A 33 -11.17 12.95 -2.55
C ALA A 33 -12.04 12.99 -3.82
N SER A 34 -11.43 13.32 -4.95
CA SER A 34 -12.05 13.22 -6.27
C SER A 34 -12.12 11.76 -6.74
N LEU A 35 -12.72 11.51 -7.90
CA LEU A 35 -12.42 10.30 -8.66
C LEU A 35 -10.97 10.33 -9.15
N PRO A 36 -10.33 9.16 -9.38
CA PRO A 36 -9.02 9.10 -10.03
C PRO A 36 -9.05 9.81 -11.39
N VAL A 37 -8.02 10.62 -11.67
CA VAL A 37 -7.92 11.29 -12.98
C VAL A 37 -7.67 10.27 -14.09
N ALA A 38 -8.21 10.54 -15.29
CA ALA A 38 -8.10 9.60 -16.42
C ALA A 38 -6.66 9.49 -16.97
N ASN A 39 -5.91 10.61 -16.98
CA ASN A 39 -4.61 10.73 -17.63
C ASN A 39 -3.47 10.76 -16.59
N ALA A 40 -3.38 9.75 -15.75
CA ALA A 40 -2.30 9.63 -14.79
C ALA A 40 -0.91 9.55 -15.47
N THR A 41 0.15 9.94 -14.75
CA THR A 41 1.54 9.75 -15.21
C THR A 41 1.81 8.29 -15.54
N LYS A 42 2.73 8.03 -16.48
CA LYS A 42 3.10 6.66 -16.88
C LYS A 42 3.98 6.02 -15.82
N SER A 43 3.55 4.88 -15.29
CA SER A 43 4.30 4.08 -14.31
C SER A 43 5.05 2.94 -15.00
N PHE A 44 6.25 2.65 -14.56
CA PHE A 44 7.01 1.47 -15.00
C PHE A 44 6.18 0.19 -14.93
N TRP A 45 5.46 -0.01 -13.81
CA TRP A 45 4.72 -1.24 -13.55
C TRP A 45 3.57 -1.49 -14.53
N ILE A 46 2.88 -0.42 -14.93
CA ILE A 46 1.64 -0.48 -15.73
C ILE A 46 1.95 -0.33 -17.22
N ASN A 47 2.88 0.58 -17.55
CA ASN A 47 3.08 1.03 -18.93
C ASN A 47 4.24 0.32 -19.64
N THR A 48 4.94 -0.58 -18.96
CA THR A 48 5.85 -1.52 -19.64
C THR A 48 5.02 -2.38 -20.61
N PRO A 49 5.42 -2.48 -21.88
CA PRO A 49 4.68 -3.25 -22.89
C PRO A 49 4.36 -4.67 -22.42
N GLY A 50 3.12 -5.09 -22.54
CA GLY A 50 2.66 -6.44 -22.15
C GLY A 50 2.49 -6.68 -20.64
N ALA A 51 2.88 -5.75 -19.75
CA ALA A 51 2.81 -5.95 -18.31
C ALA A 51 1.38 -6.03 -17.77
N ASN A 52 0.47 -5.20 -18.29
CA ASN A 52 -0.93 -5.12 -17.83
C ASN A 52 -1.88 -5.84 -18.80
N ILE A 53 -1.91 -7.16 -18.74
CA ILE A 53 -2.76 -7.99 -19.63
C ILE A 53 -4.27 -7.83 -19.32
N LEU A 54 -4.64 -7.30 -18.16
CA LEU A 54 -6.02 -7.05 -17.75
C LEU A 54 -6.42 -5.56 -17.85
N ALA A 55 -5.59 -4.71 -18.47
CA ALA A 55 -5.79 -3.26 -18.52
C ALA A 55 -7.23 -2.87 -18.94
N ASN A 56 -7.79 -3.56 -19.91
CA ASN A 56 -9.10 -3.27 -20.48
C ASN A 56 -10.12 -4.39 -20.27
N GLU A 57 -9.89 -5.32 -19.34
CA GLU A 57 -10.81 -6.44 -19.08
C GLU A 57 -12.19 -5.89 -18.68
N GLY A 58 -13.24 -6.31 -19.40
CA GLY A 58 -14.62 -5.89 -19.18
C GLY A 58 -14.88 -4.37 -19.32
N SER A 59 -13.97 -3.61 -19.95
CA SER A 59 -14.15 -2.16 -20.20
C SER A 59 -15.26 -1.84 -21.18
N SER A 60 -15.65 -2.80 -22.00
CA SER A 60 -16.73 -2.71 -22.99
C SER A 60 -17.70 -3.89 -22.87
N GLY A 61 -18.80 -3.86 -23.61
CA GLY A 61 -19.84 -4.89 -23.55
C GLY A 61 -20.77 -4.73 -22.33
N PRO A 62 -21.54 -5.76 -21.98
CA PRO A 62 -22.52 -5.69 -20.89
C PRO A 62 -21.84 -5.60 -19.54
N LEU A 63 -22.38 -4.73 -18.67
CA LEU A 63 -22.00 -4.66 -17.26
C LEU A 63 -22.65 -5.83 -16.51
N THR A 64 -21.99 -6.33 -15.46
CA THR A 64 -22.62 -7.23 -14.49
C THR A 64 -23.76 -6.49 -13.80
N GLU A 65 -24.99 -6.98 -13.91
CA GLU A 65 -26.17 -6.30 -13.35
C GLU A 65 -26.42 -6.62 -11.89
N ASP A 66 -26.04 -7.85 -11.47
CA ASP A 66 -26.31 -8.39 -10.14
C ASP A 66 -25.13 -9.23 -9.64
N ALA A 67 -24.69 -9.00 -8.40
CA ALA A 67 -23.64 -9.76 -7.73
C ALA A 67 -23.95 -9.89 -6.23
N ASP A 68 -23.35 -10.86 -5.55
CA ASP A 68 -23.41 -10.93 -4.08
C ASP A 68 -22.48 -9.89 -3.48
N VAL A 69 -21.27 -9.73 -4.05
CA VAL A 69 -20.24 -8.82 -3.57
C VAL A 69 -19.76 -7.89 -4.68
N CYS A 70 -19.89 -6.59 -4.48
CA CYS A 70 -19.24 -5.57 -5.29
C CYS A 70 -17.95 -5.12 -4.62
N ILE A 71 -16.83 -5.21 -5.31
CA ILE A 71 -15.52 -4.76 -4.86
C ILE A 71 -15.14 -3.51 -5.65
N ILE A 72 -14.93 -2.38 -4.98
CA ILE A 72 -14.58 -1.10 -5.63
C ILE A 72 -13.07 -0.89 -5.52
N GLY A 73 -12.37 -1.05 -6.65
CA GLY A 73 -10.91 -0.98 -6.78
C GLY A 73 -10.25 -2.33 -7.03
N SER A 74 -9.38 -2.39 -8.05
CA SER A 74 -8.65 -3.59 -8.48
C SER A 74 -7.20 -3.65 -8.00
N GLY A 75 -6.84 -2.85 -7.01
CA GLY A 75 -5.52 -2.90 -6.37
C GLY A 75 -5.33 -4.11 -5.47
N MET A 76 -4.21 -4.14 -4.73
CA MET A 76 -3.85 -5.24 -3.81
C MET A 76 -5.02 -5.63 -2.89
N THR A 77 -5.70 -4.66 -2.27
CA THR A 77 -6.81 -4.94 -1.34
C THR A 77 -7.99 -5.62 -2.03
N GLY A 78 -8.48 -5.05 -3.14
CA GLY A 78 -9.70 -5.54 -3.77
C GLY A 78 -9.54 -6.94 -4.37
N VAL A 79 -8.42 -7.15 -5.08
CA VAL A 79 -8.13 -8.46 -5.69
C VAL A 79 -7.79 -9.51 -4.64
N SER A 80 -7.06 -9.14 -3.58
CA SER A 80 -6.81 -10.06 -2.46
C SER A 80 -8.10 -10.48 -1.76
N ALA A 81 -9.07 -9.57 -1.58
CA ALA A 81 -10.35 -9.93 -1.01
C ALA A 81 -11.12 -10.93 -1.90
N ALA A 82 -11.12 -10.72 -3.22
CA ALA A 82 -11.69 -11.69 -4.17
C ALA A 82 -10.98 -13.05 -4.08
N TYR A 83 -9.65 -13.05 -4.00
CA TYR A 83 -8.86 -14.27 -3.82
C TYR A 83 -9.20 -15.01 -2.53
N HIS A 84 -9.27 -14.32 -1.40
CA HIS A 84 -9.60 -14.93 -0.12
C HIS A 84 -11.03 -15.46 -0.06
N LEU A 85 -12.00 -14.76 -0.67
CA LEU A 85 -13.37 -15.27 -0.82
C LEU A 85 -13.40 -16.56 -1.64
N ALA A 86 -12.70 -16.58 -2.78
CA ALA A 86 -12.61 -17.76 -3.65
C ALA A 86 -11.96 -18.95 -2.92
N LYS A 87 -10.83 -18.73 -2.23
CA LYS A 87 -10.11 -19.77 -1.47
C LYS A 87 -10.94 -20.31 -0.30
N ALA A 88 -11.70 -19.46 0.39
CA ALA A 88 -12.56 -19.91 1.48
C ALA A 88 -13.74 -20.77 1.01
N LEU A 89 -14.08 -20.71 -0.27
CA LEU A 89 -15.13 -21.54 -0.90
C LEU A 89 -14.55 -22.81 -1.56
N GLU A 90 -13.22 -22.99 -1.57
CA GLU A 90 -12.61 -24.25 -1.95
C GLU A 90 -12.83 -25.29 -0.85
N GLY A 91 -13.47 -26.41 -1.15
CA GLY A 91 -13.63 -27.52 -0.21
C GLY A 91 -14.60 -27.25 0.94
N SER A 92 -15.39 -26.19 0.87
CA SER A 92 -16.40 -25.96 1.90
C SER A 92 -17.53 -27.01 1.80
N GLU A 93 -18.05 -27.48 2.95
CA GLU A 93 -19.24 -28.33 3.05
C GLU A 93 -20.52 -27.63 2.51
N THR A 94 -20.39 -26.39 2.04
CA THR A 94 -21.45 -25.57 1.46
C THR A 94 -21.62 -25.86 -0.03
N SER A 95 -21.82 -27.12 -0.41
CA SER A 95 -22.00 -27.57 -1.81
C SER A 95 -23.16 -26.88 -2.56
N SER A 96 -24.00 -26.12 -1.87
CA SER A 96 -25.12 -25.36 -2.46
C SER A 96 -24.86 -23.84 -2.57
N LEU A 97 -23.82 -23.30 -1.93
CA LEU A 97 -23.53 -21.87 -1.95
C LEU A 97 -22.70 -21.52 -3.20
N HIS A 98 -23.17 -20.58 -4.00
CA HIS A 98 -22.40 -19.97 -5.07
C HIS A 98 -22.34 -18.48 -4.85
N VAL A 99 -21.13 -17.92 -4.72
CA VAL A 99 -20.90 -16.48 -4.50
C VAL A 99 -20.43 -15.84 -5.81
N LYS A 100 -21.15 -14.82 -6.22
CA LYS A 100 -20.83 -14.01 -7.40
C LYS A 100 -20.23 -12.68 -6.95
N ALA A 101 -18.98 -12.42 -7.33
CA ALA A 101 -18.29 -11.17 -7.06
C ALA A 101 -18.00 -10.39 -8.35
N VAL A 102 -18.00 -9.07 -8.25
CA VAL A 102 -17.59 -8.18 -9.34
C VAL A 102 -16.61 -7.13 -8.81
N VAL A 103 -15.51 -6.94 -9.54
CA VAL A 103 -14.55 -5.86 -9.30
C VAL A 103 -14.84 -4.72 -10.28
N LEU A 104 -15.03 -3.52 -9.73
CA LEU A 104 -15.23 -2.28 -10.49
C LEU A 104 -14.00 -1.39 -10.32
N GLU A 105 -13.31 -1.10 -11.42
CA GLU A 105 -12.09 -0.30 -11.43
C GLU A 105 -12.29 0.97 -12.25
N ALA A 106 -11.89 2.10 -11.69
CA ALA A 106 -12.11 3.41 -12.31
C ALA A 106 -11.31 3.61 -13.60
N ARG A 107 -10.11 3.04 -13.66
CA ARG A 107 -9.16 3.16 -14.77
C ARG A 107 -8.79 1.78 -15.33
N GLU A 108 -7.56 1.62 -15.80
CA GLU A 108 -6.97 0.32 -16.12
C GLU A 108 -6.82 -0.54 -14.86
N PHE A 109 -6.81 -1.86 -15.03
CA PHE A 109 -6.58 -2.79 -13.93
C PHE A 109 -5.35 -2.43 -13.11
N CYS A 110 -5.50 -2.43 -11.77
CA CYS A 110 -4.43 -2.20 -10.79
C CYS A 110 -3.68 -0.85 -10.95
N SER A 111 -4.33 0.17 -11.52
CA SER A 111 -3.69 1.45 -11.87
C SER A 111 -3.60 2.47 -10.73
N GLY A 112 -4.08 2.12 -9.52
CA GLY A 112 -3.92 2.93 -8.30
C GLY A 112 -2.55 2.76 -7.64
N ALA A 113 -2.48 2.98 -6.32
CA ALA A 113 -1.23 2.92 -5.54
C ALA A 113 -0.44 1.62 -5.73
N THR A 114 -1.10 0.49 -5.94
CA THR A 114 -0.44 -0.81 -6.15
C THR A 114 0.41 -0.83 -7.42
N GLY A 115 -0.10 -0.31 -8.53
CA GLY A 115 0.63 -0.24 -9.80
C GLY A 115 1.55 0.98 -9.91
N ARG A 116 1.78 1.75 -8.82
CA ARG A 116 2.54 2.99 -8.83
C ARG A 116 3.55 3.11 -7.70
N ASN A 117 3.69 2.09 -6.85
CA ASN A 117 4.61 2.07 -5.72
C ASN A 117 6.05 1.67 -6.10
N GLY A 118 6.94 1.58 -5.12
CA GLY A 118 8.34 1.19 -5.31
C GLY A 118 8.59 -0.32 -5.43
N GLY A 119 7.57 -1.19 -5.38
CA GLY A 119 7.75 -2.64 -5.50
C GLY A 119 8.27 -3.37 -4.25
N HIS A 120 8.39 -2.66 -3.12
CA HIS A 120 8.87 -3.22 -1.86
C HIS A 120 7.80 -4.08 -1.19
N LEU A 121 8.16 -5.31 -0.84
CA LEU A 121 7.44 -6.16 0.10
C LEU A 121 8.30 -6.29 1.36
N THR A 122 8.40 -5.17 2.09
CA THR A 122 9.32 -5.00 3.20
C THR A 122 8.54 -4.77 4.49
N PRO A 123 8.43 -5.78 5.36
CA PRO A 123 7.89 -5.59 6.72
C PRO A 123 8.75 -4.62 7.53
N TYR A 124 8.16 -3.91 8.47
CA TYR A 124 8.92 -3.02 9.38
C TYR A 124 9.91 -3.75 10.28
N SER A 125 9.90 -5.08 10.31
CA SER A 125 10.75 -5.86 11.22
C SER A 125 10.55 -5.42 12.68
N PHE A 126 11.48 -4.67 13.26
CA PHE A 126 11.43 -4.16 14.64
C PHE A 126 11.20 -2.64 14.73
N PHE A 127 11.18 -1.94 13.60
CA PHE A 127 11.04 -0.48 13.57
C PHE A 127 9.73 -0.01 14.21
N ASN A 128 9.78 1.10 14.93
CA ASN A 128 8.65 1.71 15.63
C ASN A 128 8.04 0.85 16.76
N TYR A 129 8.68 -0.24 17.18
CA TYR A 129 8.15 -1.12 18.23
C TYR A 129 7.87 -0.37 19.53
N ARG A 130 8.83 0.46 20.02
CA ARG A 130 8.70 1.20 21.29
C ARG A 130 7.57 2.23 21.24
N GLU A 131 7.37 2.86 20.10
CA GLU A 131 6.26 3.78 19.91
C GLU A 131 4.92 3.04 19.95
N TYR A 132 4.83 1.91 19.24
CA TYR A 132 3.64 1.07 19.26
C TYR A 132 3.38 0.50 20.66
N GLU A 133 4.41 0.01 21.35
CA GLU A 133 4.28 -0.49 22.72
C GLU A 133 3.79 0.60 23.69
N ARG A 134 4.36 1.81 23.59
CA ARG A 134 3.94 2.95 24.42
C ARG A 134 2.48 3.36 24.17
N LYS A 135 2.04 3.33 22.91
CA LYS A 135 0.68 3.76 22.52
C LYS A 135 -0.38 2.67 22.75
N TYR A 136 -0.04 1.42 22.50
CA TYR A 136 -1.02 0.34 22.36
C TYR A 136 -0.74 -0.88 23.23
N GLY A 137 0.34 -0.88 23.99
CA GLY A 137 0.81 -2.01 24.79
C GLY A 137 1.53 -3.08 23.95
N THR A 138 2.27 -3.94 24.66
CA THR A 138 3.15 -4.96 24.07
C THR A 138 2.43 -5.89 23.07
N THR A 139 1.24 -6.39 23.44
CA THR A 139 0.49 -7.33 22.59
C THR A 139 0.10 -6.73 21.25
N GLU A 140 -0.45 -5.53 21.23
CA GLU A 140 -0.87 -4.88 19.99
C GLU A 140 0.34 -4.39 19.16
N ALA A 141 1.45 -4.00 19.80
CA ALA A 141 2.70 -3.68 19.13
C ALA A 141 3.26 -4.90 18.38
N LEU A 142 3.33 -6.06 19.05
CA LEU A 142 3.78 -7.31 18.43
C LEU A 142 2.89 -7.72 17.27
N LYS A 143 1.56 -7.69 17.45
CA LYS A 143 0.62 -8.03 16.36
C LYS A 143 0.82 -7.20 15.11
N SER A 144 1.16 -5.90 15.25
CA SER A 144 1.37 -5.01 14.10
C SER A 144 2.56 -5.43 13.25
N LEU A 145 3.69 -5.72 13.89
CA LEU A 145 4.91 -6.14 13.21
C LEU A 145 4.80 -7.58 12.68
N GLN A 146 4.17 -8.46 13.46
CA GLN A 146 3.92 -9.85 13.06
C GLN A 146 2.95 -9.97 11.89
N LEU A 147 1.93 -9.09 11.81
CA LEU A 147 0.98 -9.04 10.67
C LEU A 147 1.73 -8.76 9.37
N GLU A 148 2.68 -7.84 9.36
CA GLU A 148 3.44 -7.51 8.16
C GLU A 148 4.32 -8.67 7.70
N ASN A 149 5.02 -9.33 8.62
CA ASN A 149 5.76 -10.55 8.32
C ASN A 149 4.85 -11.66 7.80
N ARG A 150 3.72 -11.90 8.46
CA ARG A 150 2.70 -12.86 8.02
C ARG A 150 2.25 -12.58 6.60
N THR A 151 1.95 -11.31 6.31
CA THR A 151 1.50 -10.87 4.98
C THR A 151 2.57 -11.14 3.93
N ALA A 152 3.81 -10.73 4.17
CA ALA A 152 4.91 -10.93 3.24
C ALA A 152 5.15 -12.43 2.97
N MET A 153 5.20 -13.24 4.00
CA MET A 153 5.39 -14.68 3.88
C MET A 153 4.22 -15.38 3.17
N ALA A 154 2.96 -14.96 3.42
CA ALA A 154 1.81 -15.51 2.70
C ALA A 154 1.87 -15.21 1.20
N MET A 155 2.24 -13.98 0.82
CA MET A 155 2.39 -13.61 -0.58
C MET A 155 3.55 -14.36 -1.27
N VAL A 156 4.67 -14.54 -0.58
CA VAL A 156 5.81 -15.34 -1.06
C VAL A 156 5.40 -16.81 -1.19
N SER A 157 4.67 -17.37 -0.23
CA SER A 157 4.19 -18.76 -0.29
C SER A 157 3.29 -19.00 -1.49
N ILE A 158 2.40 -18.07 -1.84
CA ILE A 158 1.57 -18.15 -3.05
C ILE A 158 2.46 -18.19 -4.30
N THR A 159 3.47 -17.32 -4.39
CA THR A 159 4.36 -17.31 -5.56
C THR A 159 5.15 -18.62 -5.70
N GLN A 160 5.49 -19.27 -4.60
CA GLN A 160 6.18 -20.56 -4.58
C GLN A 160 5.22 -21.71 -4.93
N GLU A 161 4.05 -21.75 -4.29
CA GLU A 161 3.03 -22.80 -4.50
C GLU A 161 2.61 -22.91 -5.97
N TYR A 162 2.43 -21.75 -6.63
CA TYR A 162 1.98 -21.69 -8.03
C TYR A 162 3.12 -21.50 -9.04
N ASN A 163 4.40 -21.59 -8.62
CA ASN A 163 5.58 -21.39 -9.47
C ASN A 163 5.58 -20.04 -10.20
N LEU A 164 5.23 -18.98 -9.50
CA LEU A 164 5.08 -17.62 -10.07
C LEU A 164 6.28 -16.70 -9.82
N ALA A 165 7.35 -17.19 -9.17
CA ALA A 165 8.49 -16.36 -8.75
C ALA A 165 9.07 -15.55 -9.92
N ASP A 166 9.32 -16.19 -11.05
CA ASP A 166 9.84 -15.54 -12.26
C ASP A 166 8.77 -14.65 -12.93
N VAL A 167 7.49 -15.07 -12.86
CA VAL A 167 6.38 -14.30 -13.46
C VAL A 167 6.21 -12.95 -12.78
N VAL A 168 6.38 -12.90 -11.45
CA VAL A 168 6.21 -11.68 -10.66
C VAL A 168 7.54 -11.02 -10.32
N ASP A 169 8.66 -11.48 -10.89
CA ASP A 169 10.00 -10.99 -10.60
C ASP A 169 10.32 -10.95 -9.10
N LEU A 170 10.02 -12.04 -8.38
CA LEU A 170 10.25 -12.11 -6.93
C LEU A 170 11.75 -12.13 -6.62
N VAL A 171 12.19 -11.19 -5.80
CA VAL A 171 13.58 -11.12 -5.29
C VAL A 171 13.57 -11.25 -3.79
N ALA A 172 14.26 -12.26 -3.25
CA ALA A 172 14.50 -12.47 -1.82
C ALA A 172 15.86 -11.91 -1.41
N GLY A 173 16.10 -10.61 -1.65
CA GLY A 173 17.39 -9.95 -1.41
C GLY A 173 17.57 -9.38 0.00
N GLY A 174 16.52 -9.37 0.82
CA GLY A 174 16.47 -8.65 2.08
C GLY A 174 16.25 -7.16 1.90
N HIS A 175 16.38 -6.40 3.00
CA HIS A 175 16.29 -4.94 3.02
C HIS A 175 17.46 -4.37 3.83
N LEU A 176 18.09 -3.32 3.28
CA LEU A 176 19.09 -2.53 3.98
C LEU A 176 18.52 -1.15 4.30
N THR A 177 18.63 -0.71 5.55
CA THR A 177 18.35 0.67 5.93
C THR A 177 19.66 1.37 6.25
N LEU A 178 20.01 2.41 5.48
CA LEU A 178 21.15 3.28 5.78
C LEU A 178 20.87 4.12 7.03
N ILE A 179 21.87 4.30 7.86
CA ILE A 179 21.80 4.99 9.13
C ILE A 179 22.64 6.27 9.05
N SER A 180 21.98 7.42 9.19
CA SER A 180 22.56 8.74 8.95
C SER A 180 23.42 9.29 10.10
N SER A 181 23.22 8.79 11.32
CA SER A 181 23.89 9.32 12.51
C SER A 181 24.03 8.30 13.63
N GLU A 182 24.93 8.58 14.56
CA GLU A 182 25.12 7.76 15.77
C GLU A 182 23.86 7.78 16.68
N GLU A 183 23.11 8.88 16.69
CA GLU A 183 21.83 9.00 17.41
C GLU A 183 20.79 8.06 16.81
N GLU A 184 20.68 8.02 15.48
CA GLU A 184 19.79 7.12 14.79
C GLU A 184 20.18 5.66 15.04
N TYR A 185 21.48 5.34 14.97
CA TYR A 185 21.99 4.00 15.29
C TYR A 185 21.58 3.55 16.69
N LYS A 186 21.79 4.41 17.72
CA LYS A 186 21.39 4.11 19.10
C LYS A 186 19.89 3.95 19.25
N SER A 187 19.10 4.78 18.56
CA SER A 187 17.65 4.69 18.55
C SER A 187 17.18 3.36 17.97
N LEU A 188 17.69 2.97 16.80
CA LEU A 188 17.35 1.70 16.15
C LEU A 188 17.78 0.48 16.96
N LYS A 189 18.97 0.56 17.63
CA LYS A 189 19.38 -0.49 18.57
C LYS A 189 18.44 -0.61 19.75
N ALA A 190 17.91 0.50 20.27
CA ALA A 190 16.93 0.48 21.36
C ALA A 190 15.59 -0.15 20.91
N GLU A 191 15.11 0.16 19.70
CA GLU A 191 13.94 -0.49 19.09
C GLU A 191 14.14 -2.00 18.97
N TYR A 192 15.27 -2.44 18.36
CA TYR A 192 15.63 -3.84 18.20
C TYR A 192 15.65 -4.60 19.54
N LEU A 193 16.35 -4.04 20.55
CA LEU A 193 16.46 -4.68 21.86
C LEU A 193 15.12 -4.75 22.60
N ALA A 194 14.25 -3.75 22.45
CA ALA A 194 12.91 -3.74 23.02
C ALA A 194 12.02 -4.80 22.36
N ALA A 195 11.97 -4.83 21.04
CA ALA A 195 11.20 -5.81 20.27
C ALA A 195 11.64 -7.25 20.57
N ARG A 196 12.96 -7.49 20.63
CA ARG A 196 13.52 -8.80 20.98
C ARG A 196 13.13 -9.24 22.40
N ARG A 197 13.19 -8.34 23.39
CA ARG A 197 12.77 -8.64 24.78
C ARG A 197 11.27 -8.96 24.87
N ALA A 198 10.46 -8.36 24.03
CA ALA A 198 9.03 -8.62 23.93
C ALA A 198 8.71 -9.95 23.22
N GLY A 199 9.69 -10.64 22.68
CA GLY A 199 9.52 -11.93 22.00
C GLY A 199 9.37 -11.86 20.49
N LEU A 200 9.60 -10.71 19.86
CA LEU A 200 9.65 -10.63 18.40
C LEU A 200 10.87 -11.42 17.87
N ASN A 201 10.66 -12.22 16.85
CA ASN A 201 11.78 -12.90 16.18
C ASN A 201 12.53 -11.89 15.29
N VAL A 202 13.73 -11.52 15.72
CA VAL A 202 14.64 -10.59 15.03
C VAL A 202 16.04 -11.21 14.88
N GLY A 203 16.12 -12.56 14.85
CA GLY A 203 17.39 -13.31 14.79
C GLY A 203 18.18 -13.04 13.52
N ASP A 204 17.50 -12.75 12.42
CA ASP A 204 18.12 -12.53 11.10
C ASP A 204 18.45 -11.04 10.83
N VAL A 205 18.50 -10.20 11.87
CA VAL A 205 18.90 -8.79 11.75
C VAL A 205 20.42 -8.67 11.85
N GLU A 206 21.02 -8.12 10.81
CA GLU A 206 22.46 -7.87 10.70
C GLU A 206 22.76 -6.36 10.81
N TRP A 207 23.81 -5.99 11.56
CA TRP A 207 24.28 -4.62 11.69
C TRP A 207 25.58 -4.48 10.93
N LEU A 208 25.62 -3.63 9.91
CA LEU A 208 26.74 -3.44 9.02
C LEU A 208 27.48 -2.15 9.37
N SER A 209 28.81 -2.24 9.53
CA SER A 209 29.65 -1.05 9.74
C SER A 209 29.70 -0.18 8.47
N GLU A 210 30.03 1.09 8.62
CA GLU A 210 30.29 2.01 7.50
C GLU A 210 31.36 1.47 6.55
N GLU A 211 32.44 0.91 7.11
CA GLU A 211 33.52 0.29 6.30
C GLU A 211 32.99 -0.83 5.40
N HIS A 212 32.15 -1.72 5.97
CA HIS A 212 31.53 -2.81 5.22
C HIS A 212 30.60 -2.28 4.13
N VAL A 213 29.72 -1.33 4.46
CA VAL A 213 28.78 -0.74 3.48
C VAL A 213 29.52 -0.01 2.38
N ASN A 214 30.59 0.74 2.72
CA ASN A 214 31.40 1.45 1.73
C ASN A 214 32.14 0.50 0.79
N SER A 215 32.78 -0.54 1.32
CA SER A 215 33.51 -1.50 0.51
C SER A 215 32.62 -2.35 -0.38
N THR A 216 31.44 -2.72 0.10
CA THR A 216 30.53 -3.62 -0.60
C THR A 216 29.59 -2.88 -1.55
N TYR A 217 29.06 -1.74 -1.10
CA TYR A 217 27.95 -1.04 -1.78
C TYR A 217 28.31 0.37 -2.23
N GLY A 218 29.36 0.97 -1.73
CA GLY A 218 29.84 2.29 -2.15
C GLY A 218 29.27 3.48 -1.42
N ALA A 219 28.47 3.29 -0.37
CA ALA A 219 27.92 4.36 0.45
C ALA A 219 28.68 4.50 1.78
N SER A 220 28.90 5.75 2.25
CA SER A 220 29.61 6.06 3.50
C SER A 220 28.62 6.19 4.67
N TYR A 221 27.91 5.10 4.98
CA TYR A 221 26.94 4.99 6.05
C TYR A 221 27.03 3.62 6.72
N SER A 222 26.71 3.52 7.99
CA SER A 222 26.38 2.21 8.56
C SER A 222 24.98 1.79 8.13
N ALA A 223 24.62 0.50 8.29
CA ALA A 223 23.31 0.02 7.90
C ALA A 223 22.81 -1.08 8.83
N VAL A 224 21.51 -1.31 8.78
CA VAL A 224 20.89 -2.51 9.31
C VAL A 224 20.22 -3.29 8.18
N LYS A 225 20.47 -4.61 8.15
CA LYS A 225 19.89 -5.52 7.15
C LYS A 225 18.97 -6.53 7.81
N PHE A 226 17.86 -6.85 7.16
CA PHE A 226 16.89 -7.83 7.64
C PHE A 226 16.14 -8.49 6.47
N PRO A 227 15.47 -9.64 6.69
CA PRO A 227 14.73 -10.34 5.66
C PRO A 227 13.59 -9.49 5.08
N ALA A 228 13.53 -9.41 3.75
CA ALA A 228 12.48 -8.74 2.99
C ALA A 228 12.51 -9.19 1.52
N PHE A 229 11.52 -8.74 0.75
CA PHE A 229 11.35 -9.14 -0.64
C PHE A 229 11.01 -7.92 -1.50
N ASN A 230 11.18 -8.10 -2.81
CA ASN A 230 10.69 -7.19 -3.85
C ASN A 230 10.02 -8.01 -4.94
N PHE A 231 9.06 -7.46 -5.63
CA PHE A 231 8.46 -8.06 -6.80
C PHE A 231 7.72 -7.01 -7.65
N TRP A 232 7.19 -7.43 -8.80
CA TRP A 232 6.34 -6.60 -9.65
C TRP A 232 4.89 -6.62 -9.13
N PRO A 233 4.40 -5.54 -8.46
CA PRO A 233 3.11 -5.57 -7.77
C PRO A 233 1.92 -5.84 -8.69
N LEU A 234 1.89 -5.23 -9.88
CA LEU A 234 0.84 -5.46 -10.87
C LEU A 234 0.79 -6.92 -11.32
N LYS A 235 1.95 -7.52 -11.64
CA LYS A 235 2.02 -8.92 -12.05
C LYS A 235 1.51 -9.85 -10.95
N PHE A 236 1.87 -9.59 -9.68
CA PHE A 236 1.38 -10.37 -8.54
C PHE A 236 -0.15 -10.26 -8.39
N VAL A 237 -0.70 -9.05 -8.44
CA VAL A 237 -2.16 -8.84 -8.34
C VAL A 237 -2.89 -9.46 -9.54
N THR A 238 -2.28 -9.44 -10.74
CA THR A 238 -2.80 -10.15 -11.91
C THR A 238 -2.91 -11.65 -11.66
N GLN A 239 -1.86 -12.26 -11.10
CA GLN A 239 -1.89 -13.70 -10.78
C GLN A 239 -2.94 -14.02 -9.69
N LEU A 240 -3.06 -13.19 -8.64
CA LEU A 240 -4.11 -13.37 -7.65
C LEU A 240 -5.52 -13.31 -8.27
N TYR A 241 -5.76 -12.39 -9.22
CA TYR A 241 -7.04 -12.31 -9.92
C TYR A 241 -7.32 -13.59 -10.73
N LEU A 242 -6.33 -14.08 -11.47
CA LEU A 242 -6.46 -15.30 -12.26
C LEU A 242 -6.70 -16.54 -11.38
N LEU A 243 -5.99 -16.63 -10.27
CA LEU A 243 -6.19 -17.67 -9.26
C LEU A 243 -7.61 -17.60 -8.67
N ALA A 244 -8.06 -16.41 -8.24
CA ALA A 244 -9.41 -16.23 -7.71
C ALA A 244 -10.50 -16.66 -8.72
N LYS A 245 -10.30 -16.31 -10.00
CA LYS A 245 -11.25 -16.64 -11.09
C LYS A 245 -11.37 -18.13 -11.36
N SER A 246 -10.31 -18.91 -11.09
CA SER A 246 -10.23 -20.34 -11.44
C SER A 246 -10.29 -21.29 -10.24
N SER A 247 -10.23 -20.80 -8.99
CA SER A 247 -9.98 -21.63 -7.83
C SER A 247 -11.18 -22.48 -7.37
N SER A 248 -12.40 -21.99 -7.54
CA SER A 248 -13.58 -22.68 -7.00
C SER A 248 -14.77 -22.67 -7.96
N PRO A 249 -15.46 -23.79 -8.17
CA PRO A 249 -16.72 -23.82 -8.92
C PRO A 249 -17.85 -23.08 -8.17
N HIS A 250 -17.66 -22.78 -6.90
CA HIS A 250 -18.62 -22.07 -6.06
C HIS A 250 -18.39 -20.55 -6.00
N PHE A 251 -17.43 -20.06 -6.79
CA PHE A 251 -17.13 -18.64 -6.88
C PHE A 251 -17.05 -18.20 -8.35
N SER A 252 -17.70 -17.10 -8.68
CA SER A 252 -17.56 -16.46 -9.97
C SER A 252 -17.10 -15.02 -9.82
N LEU A 253 -16.13 -14.60 -10.63
CA LEU A 253 -15.50 -13.30 -10.56
C LEU A 253 -15.54 -12.60 -11.92
N ALA A 254 -16.15 -11.41 -11.95
CA ALA A 254 -16.10 -10.50 -13.09
C ALA A 254 -15.21 -9.28 -12.76
N LEU A 255 -14.63 -8.68 -13.78
CA LEU A 255 -13.88 -7.42 -13.70
C LEU A 255 -14.40 -6.46 -14.74
N HIS A 256 -14.63 -5.21 -14.34
CA HIS A 256 -14.96 -4.11 -15.25
C HIS A 256 -14.01 -2.96 -15.00
N THR A 257 -13.01 -2.81 -15.85
CA THR A 257 -12.11 -1.65 -15.88
C THR A 257 -12.78 -0.46 -16.56
N HIS A 258 -12.21 0.74 -16.45
CA HIS A 258 -12.79 1.99 -16.96
C HIS A 258 -14.26 2.20 -16.55
N THR A 259 -14.58 1.76 -15.33
CA THR A 259 -15.94 1.76 -14.78
C THR A 259 -15.94 2.41 -13.39
N PRO A 260 -15.69 3.74 -13.31
CA PRO A 260 -15.67 4.46 -12.05
C PRO A 260 -17.03 4.40 -11.35
N VAL A 261 -17.01 4.05 -10.07
CA VAL A 261 -18.19 4.10 -9.20
C VAL A 261 -18.38 5.54 -8.74
N THR A 262 -19.55 6.09 -9.00
CA THR A 262 -19.89 7.48 -8.67
C THR A 262 -20.70 7.62 -7.38
N SER A 263 -21.44 6.58 -6.99
CA SER A 263 -22.17 6.54 -5.72
C SER A 263 -22.61 5.12 -5.38
N VAL A 264 -22.88 4.90 -4.09
CA VAL A 264 -23.50 3.69 -3.55
C VAL A 264 -24.78 4.11 -2.83
N THR A 265 -25.91 3.58 -3.26
CA THR A 265 -27.23 3.95 -2.73
C THR A 265 -28.01 2.73 -2.26
N PRO A 266 -28.83 2.83 -1.18
CA PRO A 266 -29.62 1.69 -0.70
C PRO A 266 -30.70 1.28 -1.70
N LEU A 267 -31.08 0.01 -1.66
CA LEU A 267 -32.20 -0.59 -2.40
C LEU A 267 -33.20 -1.21 -1.43
N SER A 268 -34.49 -1.08 -1.77
CA SER A 268 -35.58 -1.78 -1.09
C SER A 268 -35.93 -3.09 -1.82
N SER A 269 -34.93 -3.97 -2.02
CA SER A 269 -35.09 -5.22 -2.79
C SER A 269 -34.31 -6.36 -2.15
N SER A 270 -34.23 -7.53 -2.81
CA SER A 270 -33.40 -8.66 -2.35
C SER A 270 -31.90 -8.36 -2.29
N ARG A 271 -31.44 -7.33 -3.03
CA ARG A 271 -30.10 -6.75 -2.93
C ARG A 271 -30.19 -5.47 -2.13
N THR A 272 -29.20 -5.22 -1.27
CA THR A 272 -29.18 -4.09 -0.33
C THR A 272 -28.68 -2.80 -0.99
N TRP A 273 -27.76 -2.91 -1.94
CA TRP A 273 -27.04 -1.77 -2.49
C TRP A 273 -27.12 -1.68 -4.01
N ARG A 274 -27.20 -0.44 -4.48
CA ARG A 274 -27.01 -0.07 -5.89
C ARG A 274 -25.69 0.69 -6.01
N VAL A 275 -24.75 0.11 -6.72
CA VAL A 275 -23.47 0.71 -7.07
C VAL A 275 -23.59 1.37 -8.43
N ASN A 276 -23.57 2.70 -8.48
CA ASN A 276 -23.85 3.48 -9.68
C ASN A 276 -22.56 3.77 -10.46
N THR A 277 -22.60 3.57 -11.76
CA THR A 277 -21.52 3.89 -12.70
C THR A 277 -22.09 4.57 -13.95
N ALA A 278 -21.25 5.22 -14.75
CA ALA A 278 -21.67 5.80 -16.04
C ALA A 278 -22.15 4.73 -17.05
N ARG A 279 -21.74 3.45 -16.88
CA ARG A 279 -22.14 2.32 -17.72
C ARG A 279 -23.45 1.68 -17.29
N GLY A 280 -24.00 2.07 -16.15
CA GLY A 280 -25.20 1.53 -15.53
C GLY A 280 -24.97 1.12 -14.09
N PRO A 281 -26.03 0.74 -13.36
CA PRO A 281 -25.93 0.30 -11.97
C PRO A 281 -25.61 -1.19 -11.85
N VAL A 282 -24.91 -1.56 -10.78
CA VAL A 282 -24.75 -2.94 -10.33
C VAL A 282 -25.48 -3.09 -8.99
N LYS A 283 -26.28 -4.15 -8.83
CA LYS A 283 -26.99 -4.46 -7.57
C LYS A 283 -26.17 -5.45 -6.76
N CYS A 284 -25.94 -5.16 -5.48
CA CYS A 284 -25.10 -6.00 -4.61
C CYS A 284 -25.73 -6.17 -3.23
N SER A 285 -25.48 -7.32 -2.58
CA SER A 285 -25.80 -7.49 -1.15
C SER A 285 -24.70 -6.87 -0.28
N TYR A 286 -23.45 -7.01 -0.69
CA TYR A 286 -22.28 -6.51 0.04
C TYR A 286 -21.42 -5.64 -0.85
N VAL A 287 -20.79 -4.61 -0.28
CA VAL A 287 -19.87 -3.71 -0.97
C VAL A 287 -18.56 -3.63 -0.19
N LEU A 288 -17.43 -3.87 -0.87
CA LEU A 288 -16.10 -3.62 -0.32
C LEU A 288 -15.49 -2.36 -0.95
N HIS A 289 -15.22 -1.35 -0.13
CA HIS A 289 -14.47 -0.17 -0.51
C HIS A 289 -12.96 -0.43 -0.39
N ALA A 290 -12.32 -0.79 -1.50
CA ALA A 290 -10.87 -0.99 -1.63
C ALA A 290 -10.19 0.20 -2.32
N THR A 291 -10.69 1.41 -2.05
CA THR A 291 -10.39 2.67 -2.76
C THR A 291 -9.22 3.45 -2.18
N ASN A 292 -8.65 3.01 -1.08
CA ASN A 292 -7.48 3.58 -0.39
C ASN A 292 -7.56 5.13 -0.24
N GLY A 293 -6.67 5.90 -0.86
CA GLY A 293 -6.65 7.36 -0.76
C GLY A 293 -7.91 8.05 -1.31
N TYR A 294 -8.67 7.37 -2.14
CA TYR A 294 -9.92 7.90 -2.72
C TYR A 294 -11.19 7.56 -1.90
N ALA A 295 -11.03 6.97 -0.70
CA ALA A 295 -12.15 6.45 0.08
C ALA A 295 -13.22 7.50 0.38
N SER A 296 -12.85 8.74 0.70
CA SER A 296 -13.78 9.82 1.03
C SER A 296 -14.65 10.30 -0.13
N HIS A 297 -14.36 9.86 -1.38
CA HIS A 297 -15.25 10.13 -2.51
C HIS A 297 -16.62 9.45 -2.36
N LEU A 298 -16.63 8.20 -1.90
CA LEU A 298 -17.84 7.40 -1.70
C LEU A 298 -18.30 7.37 -0.24
N LEU A 299 -17.39 7.62 0.68
CA LEU A 299 -17.58 7.56 2.13
C LEU A 299 -17.14 8.89 2.77
N PRO A 300 -17.95 9.96 2.69
CA PRO A 300 -17.55 11.30 3.16
C PRO A 300 -17.09 11.34 4.62
N GLN A 301 -17.59 10.44 5.49
CA GLN A 301 -17.16 10.35 6.88
C GLN A 301 -15.70 9.91 7.06
N PHE A 302 -15.08 9.33 6.01
CA PHE A 302 -13.64 9.02 6.00
C PHE A 302 -12.78 10.15 5.48
N HIS A 303 -13.32 11.37 5.41
CA HIS A 303 -12.60 12.56 4.97
C HIS A 303 -11.67 13.11 6.04
N GLY A 304 -10.52 13.66 5.59
CA GLY A 304 -9.63 14.49 6.39
C GLY A 304 -8.85 13.75 7.47
N LYS A 305 -8.38 14.47 8.49
CA LYS A 305 -7.53 13.96 9.56
C LYS A 305 -8.13 12.82 10.37
N PRO A 306 -9.42 12.82 10.71
CA PRO A 306 -10.03 11.68 11.40
C PRO A 306 -10.11 10.42 10.53
N GLY A 307 -10.11 10.59 9.22
CA GLY A 307 -10.26 9.54 8.22
C GLY A 307 -8.99 9.21 7.45
N ILE A 308 -9.08 9.32 6.13
CA ILE A 308 -8.02 9.00 5.19
C ILE A 308 -7.64 10.23 4.39
N ILE A 309 -6.39 10.63 4.49
CA ILE A 309 -5.79 11.75 3.78
C ILE A 309 -5.17 11.21 2.49
N PRO A 310 -5.71 11.54 1.31
CA PRO A 310 -5.04 11.23 0.06
C PRO A 310 -3.68 11.95 0.02
N THR A 311 -2.64 11.26 -0.36
CA THR A 311 -1.28 11.81 -0.35
C THR A 311 -0.54 11.34 -1.58
N ARG A 312 -0.07 12.29 -2.40
CA ARG A 312 0.68 11.99 -3.60
C ARG A 312 2.12 11.62 -3.26
N GLY A 313 2.63 10.54 -3.83
CA GLY A 313 4.03 10.15 -3.83
C GLY A 313 4.58 10.18 -5.24
N GLN A 314 5.91 10.34 -5.37
CA GLN A 314 6.61 10.38 -6.64
C GLN A 314 7.73 9.37 -6.67
N ILE A 315 7.95 8.76 -7.83
CA ILE A 315 8.99 7.77 -8.08
C ILE A 315 9.74 8.16 -9.35
N VAL A 316 11.05 7.98 -9.32
CA VAL A 316 11.92 8.05 -10.50
C VAL A 316 12.53 6.69 -10.78
N ALA A 317 12.78 6.40 -12.05
CA ALA A 317 13.52 5.24 -12.50
C ALA A 317 14.84 5.71 -13.10
N ILE A 318 15.95 5.38 -12.48
CA ILE A 318 17.31 5.85 -12.84
C ILE A 318 18.18 4.62 -13.11
N ARG A 319 18.89 4.63 -14.23
CA ARG A 319 19.82 3.56 -14.56
C ARG A 319 21.20 3.84 -13.98
N ALA A 320 21.80 2.81 -13.38
CA ALA A 320 23.17 2.87 -12.92
C ALA A 320 24.16 3.16 -14.08
N ASP A 321 25.20 3.94 -13.81
CA ASP A 321 26.24 4.28 -14.80
C ASP A 321 27.34 3.23 -14.89
N THR A 322 27.44 2.38 -13.87
CA THR A 322 28.40 1.30 -13.79
C THR A 322 27.69 -0.02 -13.51
N ALA A 323 28.35 -1.12 -13.85
CA ALA A 323 27.87 -2.44 -13.51
C ALA A 323 27.66 -2.56 -11.98
N ILE A 324 26.51 -3.07 -11.58
CA ILE A 324 26.16 -3.35 -10.20
C ILE A 324 26.13 -4.87 -10.02
N ASN A 325 26.86 -5.37 -9.05
CA ASN A 325 26.94 -6.80 -8.78
C ASN A 325 25.71 -7.32 -8.00
N ASP A 326 25.59 -8.62 -7.87
CA ASP A 326 24.48 -9.31 -7.20
C ASP A 326 24.29 -8.92 -5.71
N SER A 327 25.26 -8.27 -5.06
CA SER A 327 25.11 -7.81 -3.69
C SER A 327 24.01 -6.74 -3.51
N TRP A 328 23.66 -6.05 -4.61
CA TRP A 328 22.63 -5.01 -4.63
C TRP A 328 21.19 -5.51 -4.81
N ARG A 329 20.96 -6.82 -4.79
CA ARG A 329 19.60 -7.38 -4.94
C ARG A 329 18.63 -7.01 -3.83
N ALA A 330 19.12 -6.50 -2.70
CA ALA A 330 18.27 -6.03 -1.61
C ALA A 330 17.44 -4.81 -2.01
N SER A 331 16.29 -4.64 -1.35
CA SER A 331 15.68 -3.32 -1.27
C SER A 331 16.42 -2.45 -0.26
N TRP A 332 16.24 -1.16 -0.38
CA TRP A 332 16.97 -0.18 0.41
C TRP A 332 16.01 0.87 0.98
N GLY A 333 16.38 1.40 2.14
CA GLY A 333 15.72 2.53 2.78
C GLY A 333 16.71 3.36 3.57
N GLY A 334 16.25 4.49 4.10
CA GLY A 334 17.03 5.43 4.90
C GLY A 334 17.14 6.79 4.25
N LEU A 335 17.60 7.81 5.02
CA LEU A 335 17.76 9.17 4.51
C LEU A 335 16.47 9.73 3.89
N ASP A 336 15.31 9.36 4.43
CA ASP A 336 13.97 9.71 3.93
C ASP A 336 13.60 9.15 2.53
N HIS A 337 14.41 8.24 1.99
CA HIS A 337 14.23 7.61 0.69
C HIS A 337 14.12 6.09 0.78
N TYR A 338 13.60 5.46 -0.30
CA TYR A 338 13.58 4.01 -0.48
C TYR A 338 13.81 3.68 -1.94
N TRP A 339 14.58 2.63 -2.22
CA TRP A 339 14.91 2.23 -3.59
C TRP A 339 15.22 0.75 -3.69
N PHE A 340 15.17 0.23 -4.92
CA PHE A 340 15.73 -1.08 -5.21
C PHE A 340 16.07 -1.23 -6.70
N PRO A 341 17.07 -2.07 -7.03
CA PRO A 341 17.38 -2.42 -8.40
C PRO A 341 16.36 -3.41 -8.96
N ARG A 342 15.90 -3.18 -10.18
CA ARG A 342 15.12 -4.16 -10.91
C ARG A 342 15.99 -5.37 -11.25
N PRO A 343 15.46 -6.62 -11.16
CA PRO A 343 16.16 -7.80 -11.60
C PRO A 343 16.40 -7.74 -13.12
N VAL A 344 17.59 -8.13 -13.54
CA VAL A 344 18.03 -8.07 -14.92
C VAL A 344 17.52 -9.26 -15.75
N ASN A 345 17.18 -10.36 -15.11
CA ASN A 345 16.77 -11.63 -15.73
C ASN A 345 15.26 -11.88 -15.67
N GLY A 346 14.45 -10.82 -15.63
CA GLY A 346 13.00 -10.98 -15.70
C GLY A 346 12.58 -11.55 -17.07
N SER A 347 11.37 -12.13 -17.13
CA SER A 347 10.71 -12.62 -18.34
C SER A 347 10.46 -11.54 -19.42
N ASP A 348 11.09 -10.40 -19.29
CA ASP A 348 11.05 -9.25 -20.20
C ASP A 348 11.90 -9.45 -21.47
N SER A 349 11.99 -10.71 -21.97
CA SER A 349 12.64 -11.02 -23.25
C SER A 349 12.03 -10.31 -24.45
N ASP A 350 10.86 -9.69 -24.28
CA ASP A 350 10.20 -8.89 -25.32
C ASP A 350 10.56 -7.39 -25.24
N ILE A 351 11.07 -6.91 -24.10
CA ILE A 351 11.77 -5.63 -24.08
C ILE A 351 13.21 -5.97 -24.47
N LYS A 352 13.55 -5.75 -25.73
CA LYS A 352 14.94 -5.66 -26.19
C LYS A 352 15.62 -4.48 -25.46
N LEU A 353 15.83 -4.60 -24.17
CA LEU A 353 16.91 -3.95 -23.47
C LEU A 353 18.14 -4.62 -24.01
N GLU A 354 18.82 -3.91 -24.91
CA GLU A 354 20.04 -4.36 -25.57
C GLU A 354 20.94 -5.03 -24.55
N THR A 355 21.58 -6.11 -24.95
CA THR A 355 22.50 -6.93 -24.15
C THR A 355 23.61 -6.13 -23.43
N GLU A 356 23.81 -4.88 -23.79
CA GLU A 356 24.73 -3.92 -23.15
C GLU A 356 24.29 -3.39 -21.78
N ASN A 357 23.02 -3.62 -21.36
CA ASN A 357 22.48 -3.09 -20.10
C ASN A 357 22.28 -4.12 -18.99
N GLN A 358 22.69 -5.37 -19.19
CA GLN A 358 22.47 -6.42 -18.19
C GLN A 358 23.14 -6.14 -16.83
N ASP A 359 24.28 -5.46 -16.83
CA ASP A 359 25.02 -5.13 -15.61
C ASP A 359 24.65 -3.75 -15.04
N HIS A 360 23.76 -3.00 -15.70
CA HIS A 360 23.33 -1.65 -15.35
C HIS A 360 21.83 -1.63 -15.01
N PRO A 361 21.43 -2.11 -13.84
CA PRO A 361 20.03 -2.23 -13.50
C PRO A 361 19.33 -0.88 -13.42
N LEU A 362 18.04 -0.87 -13.73
CA LEU A 362 17.15 0.25 -13.47
C LEU A 362 16.81 0.29 -11.99
N ILE A 363 17.08 1.41 -11.32
CA ILE A 363 16.77 1.62 -9.91
C ILE A 363 15.45 2.39 -9.81
N LEU A 364 14.49 1.83 -9.09
CA LEU A 364 13.25 2.52 -8.74
C LEU A 364 13.44 3.20 -7.39
N LEU A 365 13.32 4.52 -7.36
CA LEU A 365 13.58 5.36 -6.19
C LEU A 365 12.39 6.26 -5.89
N GLY A 366 11.96 6.24 -4.64
CA GLY A 366 10.93 7.14 -4.10
C GLY A 366 11.31 7.67 -2.72
N GLY A 367 10.49 8.54 -2.16
CA GLY A 367 10.75 9.20 -0.88
C GLY A 367 10.78 10.71 -1.00
N GLY A 368 11.50 11.40 -0.13
CA GLY A 368 11.79 12.84 -0.23
C GLY A 368 10.58 13.78 -0.11
N ARG A 369 9.40 13.31 0.30
CA ARG A 369 8.16 14.11 0.30
C ARG A 369 8.23 15.42 1.09
N GLN A 370 9.15 15.53 2.04
CA GLN A 370 9.41 16.77 2.80
C GLN A 370 9.82 17.94 1.89
N ILE A 371 10.34 17.66 0.69
CA ILE A 371 10.70 18.65 -0.33
C ILE A 371 9.47 19.07 -1.14
N GLY A 372 8.41 18.27 -1.17
CA GLY A 372 7.18 18.52 -1.95
C GLY A 372 6.36 19.73 -1.50
N GLY A 373 6.86 20.52 -0.55
CA GLY A 373 6.21 21.70 -0.01
C GLY A 373 5.63 21.48 1.40
N PRO A 374 5.03 22.50 2.01
CA PRO A 374 4.60 22.48 3.41
C PRO A 374 3.45 21.50 3.69
N SER A 375 2.70 21.10 2.68
CA SER A 375 1.64 20.09 2.80
C SER A 375 2.15 18.65 2.72
N PHE A 376 3.41 18.41 2.38
CA PHE A 376 3.96 17.06 2.12
C PHE A 376 3.13 16.26 1.09
N GLU A 377 2.58 16.94 0.07
CA GLU A 377 1.70 16.36 -0.95
C GLU A 377 0.39 15.74 -0.37
N GLN A 378 -0.03 16.15 0.83
CA GLN A 378 -1.30 15.74 1.45
C GLN A 378 -2.48 16.45 0.77
N PHE A 379 -3.64 15.79 0.77
CA PHE A 379 -4.90 16.20 0.11
C PHE A 379 -4.81 16.28 -1.42
N GLU A 380 -3.73 15.73 -2.00
CA GLU A 380 -3.56 15.64 -3.45
C GLU A 380 -4.16 14.32 -3.97
N THR A 381 -5.02 14.44 -4.98
CA THR A 381 -5.67 13.29 -5.65
C THR A 381 -5.33 13.21 -7.14
N ASP A 382 -4.57 14.18 -7.65
CA ASP A 382 -4.15 14.25 -9.05
C ASP A 382 -2.77 13.59 -9.26
N ASP A 383 -2.76 12.39 -9.81
CA ASP A 383 -1.56 11.65 -10.19
C ASP A 383 -1.18 11.82 -11.68
N SER A 384 -1.72 12.86 -12.35
CA SER A 384 -1.30 13.29 -13.69
C SER A 384 -0.14 14.30 -13.67
N VAL A 385 0.20 14.83 -12.50
CA VAL A 385 1.17 15.92 -12.32
C VAL A 385 2.39 15.43 -11.54
N LEU A 386 3.58 15.85 -12.00
CA LEU A 386 4.85 15.69 -11.29
C LEU A 386 5.16 16.93 -10.44
N ASN A 387 5.72 16.72 -9.24
CA ASN A 387 6.31 17.79 -8.45
C ASN A 387 7.77 17.97 -8.90
N ILE A 388 8.08 19.10 -9.50
CA ILE A 388 9.40 19.38 -10.11
C ILE A 388 10.51 19.34 -9.05
N ALA A 389 10.32 20.04 -7.92
CA ALA A 389 11.33 20.10 -6.86
C ALA A 389 11.60 18.73 -6.25
N LEU A 390 10.56 17.92 -6.05
CA LEU A 390 10.71 16.55 -5.57
C LEU A 390 11.42 15.66 -6.60
N GLY A 391 11.13 15.84 -7.88
CA GLY A 391 11.81 15.12 -8.96
C GLY A 391 13.30 15.44 -9.02
N GLU A 392 13.69 16.71 -8.84
CA GLU A 392 15.09 17.15 -8.78
C GLU A 392 15.83 16.51 -7.59
N GLU A 393 15.21 16.50 -6.40
CA GLU A 393 15.73 15.82 -5.20
C GLU A 393 15.95 14.33 -5.42
N LEU A 394 14.95 13.65 -5.97
CA LEU A 394 15.04 12.21 -6.25
C LEU A 394 16.17 11.89 -7.24
N ARG A 395 16.35 12.70 -8.28
CA ARG A 395 17.45 12.49 -9.26
C ARG A 395 18.84 12.78 -8.67
N ALA A 396 18.95 13.66 -7.68
CA ALA A 396 20.20 13.97 -7.00
C ALA A 396 20.62 12.89 -5.97
N PHE A 397 19.67 12.21 -5.36
CA PHE A 397 19.89 11.32 -4.22
C PHE A 397 20.89 10.18 -4.48
N LEU A 398 20.72 9.40 -5.57
CA LEU A 398 21.62 8.27 -5.85
C LEU A 398 23.03 8.71 -6.20
N PRO A 399 23.26 9.76 -7.03
CA PRO A 399 24.61 10.33 -7.26
C PRO A 399 25.29 10.82 -5.99
N GLU A 400 24.57 11.42 -5.06
CA GLU A 400 25.11 11.91 -3.79
C GLU A 400 25.45 10.76 -2.82
N THR A 401 24.58 9.75 -2.77
CA THR A 401 24.74 8.61 -1.84
C THR A 401 25.76 7.59 -2.37
N PHE A 402 25.78 7.34 -3.68
CA PHE A 402 26.61 6.33 -4.35
C PHE A 402 27.39 6.92 -5.55
N PRO A 403 28.30 7.88 -5.33
CA PRO A 403 28.94 8.63 -6.41
C PRO A 403 29.83 7.79 -7.34
N ARG A 404 30.19 6.57 -6.92
CA ARG A 404 30.95 5.64 -7.78
C ARG A 404 30.07 4.92 -8.82
N MET A 405 28.75 4.88 -8.60
CA MET A 405 27.81 4.10 -9.40
C MET A 405 26.85 4.96 -10.21
N PHE A 406 26.62 6.20 -9.79
CA PHE A 406 25.70 7.12 -10.42
C PHE A 406 26.36 8.47 -10.67
N LYS A 407 26.13 9.06 -11.85
CA LYS A 407 26.64 10.39 -12.23
C LYS A 407 25.54 11.43 -12.05
N SER A 408 25.94 12.59 -11.54
CA SER A 408 25.04 13.74 -11.44
C SER A 408 24.62 14.28 -12.81
N GLY A 409 23.45 14.91 -12.88
CA GLY A 409 22.96 15.59 -14.09
C GLY A 409 22.36 14.68 -15.15
N LYS A 410 22.06 13.43 -14.83
CA LYS A 410 21.27 12.54 -15.69
C LYS A 410 19.78 12.68 -15.41
N ASP A 411 19.00 12.64 -16.47
CA ASP A 411 17.55 12.52 -16.38
C ASP A 411 17.14 11.10 -15.98
N SER A 412 15.98 10.98 -15.34
CA SER A 412 15.33 9.69 -15.10
C SER A 412 14.79 9.12 -16.42
N GLU A 413 14.86 7.79 -16.60
CA GLU A 413 14.23 7.13 -17.75
C GLU A 413 12.70 7.20 -17.67
N MET A 414 12.15 7.15 -16.46
CA MET A 414 10.74 7.34 -16.18
C MET A 414 10.54 8.06 -14.85
N GLU A 415 9.43 8.79 -14.77
CA GLU A 415 9.02 9.48 -13.54
C GLU A 415 7.50 9.47 -13.45
N TRP A 416 6.97 9.14 -12.27
CA TRP A 416 5.52 9.06 -12.07
C TRP A 416 5.10 9.36 -10.64
N THR A 417 3.82 9.64 -10.50
CA THR A 417 3.16 9.86 -9.21
C THR A 417 2.08 8.82 -8.95
N GLY A 418 1.67 8.68 -7.69
CA GLY A 418 0.58 7.82 -7.27
C GLY A 418 -0.02 8.29 -5.96
N ILE A 419 -1.31 8.02 -5.76
CA ILE A 419 -2.05 8.47 -4.59
C ILE A 419 -2.11 7.38 -3.54
N MET A 420 -1.54 7.66 -2.38
CA MET A 420 -1.60 6.84 -1.18
C MET A 420 -2.73 7.32 -0.25
N GLY A 421 -3.17 6.46 0.67
CA GLY A 421 -4.07 6.85 1.77
C GLY A 421 -3.33 6.86 3.09
N PHE A 422 -3.26 8.01 3.74
CA PHE A 422 -2.65 8.18 5.06
C PHE A 422 -3.72 8.34 6.13
N THR A 423 -3.46 7.82 7.31
CA THR A 423 -4.24 8.06 8.52
C THR A 423 -3.35 8.66 9.60
N MET A 424 -3.90 9.48 10.49
CA MET A 424 -3.12 10.08 11.59
C MET A 424 -2.51 9.05 12.52
N MET A 425 -3.11 7.87 12.62
CA MET A 425 -2.62 6.77 13.45
C MET A 425 -1.62 5.87 12.72
N THR A 426 -1.39 6.08 11.42
CA THR A 426 -0.61 5.21 10.52
C THR A 426 -1.17 3.78 10.34
N ASP A 427 -2.30 3.48 10.98
CA ASP A 427 -3.01 2.19 10.91
C ASP A 427 -4.15 2.25 9.88
N PRO A 428 -4.41 1.18 9.12
CA PRO A 428 -5.51 1.14 8.17
C PRO A 428 -6.88 1.07 8.87
N PHE A 429 -7.92 1.38 8.11
CA PHE A 429 -9.30 1.08 8.46
C PHE A 429 -9.68 -0.28 7.87
N VAL A 430 -10.11 -1.22 8.70
CA VAL A 430 -10.48 -2.59 8.31
C VAL A 430 -11.81 -2.96 8.98
N GLY A 431 -12.82 -3.30 8.21
CA GLY A 431 -14.09 -3.78 8.78
C GLY A 431 -15.34 -3.14 8.20
N PRO A 432 -16.48 -3.24 8.88
CA PRO A 432 -17.72 -2.59 8.48
C PRO A 432 -17.55 -1.07 8.37
N VAL A 433 -18.24 -0.46 7.41
CA VAL A 433 -18.30 1.00 7.32
C VAL A 433 -19.10 1.53 8.49
N VAL A 434 -18.54 2.46 9.25
CA VAL A 434 -19.19 3.13 10.38
C VAL A 434 -19.62 4.54 9.97
N GLU A 435 -20.65 5.06 10.62
CA GLU A 435 -21.21 6.38 10.33
C GLU A 435 -20.37 7.50 10.91
N ASP A 436 -19.83 7.26 12.09
CA ASP A 436 -18.94 8.18 12.80
C ASP A 436 -17.65 7.46 13.23
N LEU A 437 -16.53 7.97 12.73
CA LEU A 437 -15.20 7.41 13.03
C LEU A 437 -14.75 7.66 14.46
N GLN A 438 -15.28 8.67 15.13
CA GLN A 438 -14.90 9.01 16.49
C GLN A 438 -15.62 8.14 17.52
N SER A 439 -16.91 7.94 17.34
CA SER A 439 -17.74 7.13 18.23
C SER A 439 -17.81 5.65 17.85
N GLY A 440 -17.45 5.30 16.60
CA GLY A 440 -17.61 3.95 16.06
C GLY A 440 -19.09 3.53 15.92
N VAL A 441 -20.02 4.49 15.97
CA VAL A 441 -21.46 4.23 15.88
C VAL A 441 -21.81 3.65 14.52
N ASN A 442 -22.56 2.56 14.56
CA ASN A 442 -23.21 1.95 13.41
C ASN A 442 -24.73 1.83 13.73
N THR A 443 -25.55 2.66 13.07
CA THR A 443 -27.03 2.60 13.21
C THR A 443 -27.68 1.72 12.13
N GLY A 444 -26.86 1.09 11.27
CA GLY A 444 -27.33 0.25 10.17
C GLY A 444 -27.38 0.96 8.81
N LEU A 445 -27.05 2.25 8.74
CA LEU A 445 -27.07 3.02 7.48
C LEU A 445 -26.16 2.41 6.41
N TYR A 446 -25.06 1.78 6.81
CA TYR A 446 -24.07 1.16 5.91
C TYR A 446 -24.00 -0.36 6.05
N ASP A 447 -25.03 -1.00 6.58
CA ASP A 447 -25.03 -2.46 6.76
C ASP A 447 -24.75 -3.19 5.44
N GLY A 448 -23.77 -4.10 5.49
CA GLY A 448 -23.28 -4.80 4.29
C GLY A 448 -22.21 -4.05 3.51
N GLN A 449 -21.81 -2.84 3.92
CA GLN A 449 -20.63 -2.16 3.37
C GLN A 449 -19.42 -2.35 4.29
N TYR A 450 -18.26 -2.59 3.66
CA TYR A 450 -16.97 -2.82 4.31
C TYR A 450 -15.90 -1.95 3.70
N ILE A 451 -14.83 -1.69 4.46
CA ILE A 451 -13.66 -0.94 4.01
C ILE A 451 -12.37 -1.65 4.42
N ALA A 452 -11.36 -1.59 3.56
CA ALA A 452 -9.97 -1.89 3.90
C ALA A 452 -9.08 -0.88 3.14
N ALA A 453 -8.61 0.16 3.85
CA ALA A 453 -7.96 1.32 3.24
C ALA A 453 -7.13 2.12 4.24
N GLY A 454 -6.29 3.06 3.77
CA GLY A 454 -5.55 3.99 4.63
C GLY A 454 -4.26 3.40 5.19
N TYR A 455 -3.44 2.78 4.34
CA TYR A 455 -2.24 2.05 4.75
C TYR A 455 -1.02 2.92 5.04
N SER A 456 -1.11 4.24 4.94
CA SER A 456 -0.08 5.22 5.31
C SER A 456 1.28 4.99 4.65
N GLY A 457 1.27 4.71 3.32
CA GLY A 457 2.47 4.45 2.53
C GLY A 457 3.05 3.04 2.69
N HIS A 458 2.50 2.21 3.59
CA HIS A 458 3.02 0.88 3.91
C HIS A 458 2.01 -0.23 3.60
N GLY A 459 1.37 -0.14 2.42
CA GLY A 459 0.27 -1.03 2.03
C GLY A 459 0.70 -2.44 1.60
N MET A 460 1.87 -2.60 0.99
CA MET A 460 2.28 -3.89 0.44
C MET A 460 2.33 -5.00 1.52
N PRO A 461 2.95 -4.81 2.69
CA PRO A 461 2.97 -5.83 3.74
C PRO A 461 1.72 -5.84 4.63
N ARG A 462 0.65 -5.08 4.30
CA ARG A 462 -0.58 -5.02 5.11
C ARG A 462 -1.86 -5.36 4.35
N ALA A 463 -1.99 -4.88 3.12
CA ALA A 463 -3.25 -4.89 2.38
C ALA A 463 -3.79 -6.30 2.12
N PHE A 464 -2.91 -7.28 1.83
CA PHE A 464 -3.30 -8.67 1.58
C PHE A 464 -3.99 -9.31 2.80
N SER A 465 -3.39 -9.21 4.00
CA SER A 465 -4.01 -9.75 5.23
C SER A 465 -5.21 -8.90 5.70
N CYS A 466 -5.19 -7.57 5.52
CA CYS A 466 -6.39 -6.76 5.81
C CYS A 466 -7.57 -7.15 4.91
N ALA A 467 -7.30 -7.47 3.65
CA ALA A 467 -8.30 -7.99 2.71
C ALA A 467 -8.82 -9.37 3.11
N GLU A 468 -7.96 -10.25 3.63
CA GLU A 468 -8.36 -11.55 4.21
C GLU A 468 -9.36 -11.36 5.36
N ALA A 469 -9.08 -10.44 6.28
CA ALA A 469 -9.97 -10.14 7.39
C ALA A 469 -11.35 -9.68 6.91
N VAL A 470 -11.41 -8.73 5.96
CA VAL A 470 -12.68 -8.21 5.43
C VAL A 470 -13.40 -9.28 4.60
N ALA A 471 -12.69 -10.06 3.80
CA ALA A 471 -13.28 -11.18 3.05
C ALA A 471 -13.93 -12.20 4.01
N SER A 472 -13.29 -12.51 5.13
CA SER A 472 -13.84 -13.39 6.15
C SER A 472 -15.09 -12.82 6.85
N MET A 473 -15.14 -11.48 7.05
CA MET A 473 -16.34 -10.80 7.57
C MET A 473 -17.49 -10.90 6.57
N ILE A 474 -17.24 -10.64 5.30
CA ILE A 474 -18.25 -10.71 4.22
C ILE A 474 -18.76 -12.16 4.11
N LEU A 475 -17.88 -13.14 4.12
CA LEU A 475 -18.28 -14.55 4.03
C LEU A 475 -19.11 -14.97 5.25
N ALA A 476 -18.75 -14.54 6.45
CA ALA A 476 -19.54 -14.80 7.66
C ALA A 476 -20.95 -14.21 7.55
N ALA A 477 -21.06 -12.99 7.01
CA ALA A 477 -22.35 -12.34 6.75
C ALA A 477 -23.17 -13.07 5.67
N ILE A 478 -22.55 -13.56 4.59
CA ILE A 478 -23.21 -14.38 3.56
C ILE A 478 -23.77 -15.67 4.16
N LEU A 479 -23.02 -16.27 5.11
CA LEU A 479 -23.41 -17.53 5.77
C LEU A 479 -24.34 -17.34 6.97
N ASP A 480 -24.72 -16.11 7.29
CA ASP A 480 -25.48 -15.75 8.51
C ASP A 480 -24.82 -16.32 9.79
N LYS A 481 -23.49 -16.20 9.88
CA LYS A 481 -22.67 -16.68 11.00
C LYS A 481 -21.98 -15.51 11.70
N PRO A 482 -21.80 -15.58 13.04
CA PRO A 482 -21.01 -14.59 13.75
C PRO A 482 -19.54 -14.62 13.24
N TRP A 483 -18.97 -13.44 13.00
CA TRP A 483 -17.55 -13.32 12.68
C TRP A 483 -16.71 -13.29 13.96
N SER A 484 -15.58 -14.01 13.94
CA SER A 484 -14.62 -13.98 15.03
C SER A 484 -13.31 -13.33 14.53
N LYS A 485 -12.85 -12.31 15.27
CA LYS A 485 -11.59 -11.62 14.94
C LYS A 485 -10.41 -12.59 14.99
N PRO A 486 -9.62 -12.73 13.90
CA PRO A 486 -8.40 -13.52 13.93
C PRO A 486 -7.40 -12.97 14.96
N GLU A 487 -6.66 -13.85 15.61
CA GLU A 487 -5.70 -13.46 16.64
C GLU A 487 -4.60 -12.55 16.12
N TRP A 488 -4.15 -12.80 14.90
CA TRP A 488 -3.11 -12.02 14.22
C TRP A 488 -3.53 -10.59 13.84
N LEU A 489 -4.83 -10.27 13.80
CA LEU A 489 -5.31 -8.95 13.41
C LEU A 489 -5.24 -7.99 14.61
N PRO A 490 -4.50 -6.86 14.50
CA PRO A 490 -4.54 -5.83 15.53
C PRO A 490 -5.96 -5.29 15.72
N THR A 491 -6.41 -5.23 16.97
CA THR A 491 -7.77 -4.75 17.30
C THR A 491 -7.99 -3.32 16.84
N ARG A 492 -6.96 -2.49 16.91
CA ARG A 492 -7.01 -1.10 16.52
C ARG A 492 -7.18 -0.86 15.00
N TYR A 493 -7.01 -1.88 14.15
CA TYR A 493 -7.30 -1.76 12.71
C TYR A 493 -8.80 -1.79 12.44
N LEU A 494 -9.58 -2.39 13.34
CA LEU A 494 -11.03 -2.49 13.16
C LEU A 494 -11.69 -1.11 13.25
N THR A 495 -12.54 -0.83 12.28
CA THR A 495 -13.34 0.39 12.23
C THR A 495 -14.19 0.58 13.49
N THR A 496 -14.73 -0.51 14.05
CA THR A 496 -15.60 -0.52 15.24
C THR A 496 -14.85 -0.34 16.56
N SER A 497 -13.52 -0.52 16.59
CA SER A 497 -12.73 -0.44 17.84
C SER A 497 -11.99 0.89 18.01
N ARG A 498 -12.24 1.88 17.14
CA ARG A 498 -11.53 3.16 17.20
C ARG A 498 -12.05 4.13 18.24
N SER A 499 -13.29 3.95 18.71
CA SER A 499 -13.92 4.75 19.79
C SER A 499 -13.26 4.59 21.17
N GLU A 500 -12.47 3.53 21.40
CA GLU A 500 -11.83 3.25 22.68
C GLU A 500 -10.50 4.01 22.90
N ARG A 501 -10.17 5.03 22.06
CA ARG A 501 -8.80 5.57 21.94
C ARG A 501 -8.67 7.08 22.07
N ASN A 502 -9.66 7.78 22.59
CA ASN A 502 -9.52 9.19 22.94
C ASN A 502 -9.03 9.38 24.38
#